data_1c22bb4a7d6b1b1efea80d4ce475ac17
#
_entry.id   1c22bb4a7d6b1b1efea80d4ce475ac17
#
_cell.length_a   1.000
_cell.length_b   1.000
_cell.length_c   1.000
_cell.angle_alpha   90.00
_cell.angle_beta   90.00
_cell.angle_gamma   90.00
#
_symmetry.space_group_name_H-M   'P 1'
#
loop_
_entity.id
_entity.type
_entity.pdbx_description
1 polymer ?
#
loop_
_entity_poly.entity_id
_entity_poly.type
_entity_poly.pdbx_seq_one_letter_code
_entity_poly.pdbx_strand_id
1 'polypeptide(L)'
;MENIDTWADKDLSILIVGFDGYKDVWDIDIYLLNKYWSNRPKTYLATSVLKPEYKNVEVIAIGEGSEWSKKAYNALKVINTKYVLLLLEDFFISSPVNNTLVLDSLHLINEYKIKFYQVLVQLIKSSWEKGTPFQGNKHIKIIPKDKKYPLNLQAAIWDREFLMETIGKGNYNAWQFEIKQISISDINVNKIEYLIDDRNILNIEHTIVQSKYLRAPLKRILKREPSIDIAGRDVLNFKEDFKYQFKLLMYSLTPQCLVKPFKKIGRWLSIDFVTDRVTNNKVC
;
A
#
# COMPACT_ATOMS: atom_id res chain seq x y z
N MET A 1 -8.18 5.36 -33.30
CA MET A 1 -8.18 5.01 -31.88
C MET A 1 -8.52 6.27 -31.13
N GLU A 2 -9.75 6.37 -30.68
CA GLU A 2 -10.18 7.51 -29.89
C GLU A 2 -9.38 7.54 -28.58
N ASN A 3 -8.68 8.64 -28.39
CA ASN A 3 -8.04 8.98 -27.13
C ASN A 3 -9.16 9.42 -26.19
N ILE A 4 -9.93 8.47 -25.69
CA ILE A 4 -10.89 8.74 -24.63
C ILE A 4 -10.02 9.10 -23.43
N ASP A 5 -10.17 10.33 -22.95
CA ASP A 5 -9.60 10.74 -21.67
C ASP A 5 -10.30 9.93 -20.57
N THR A 6 -9.79 8.70 -20.38
CA THR A 6 -10.45 7.62 -19.64
C THR A 6 -10.72 8.00 -18.20
N TRP A 7 -10.07 9.08 -17.69
CA TRP A 7 -10.10 9.48 -16.31
C TRP A 7 -10.69 10.85 -16.02
N ALA A 8 -10.96 11.69 -17.06
CA ALA A 8 -11.45 13.07 -16.86
C ALA A 8 -12.75 13.13 -16.06
N ASP A 9 -13.66 12.17 -16.31
CA ASP A 9 -14.97 12.08 -15.65
C ASP A 9 -15.02 11.01 -14.55
N LYS A 10 -13.87 10.42 -14.17
CA LYS A 10 -13.83 9.38 -13.16
C LYS A 10 -13.40 9.97 -11.81
N ASP A 11 -14.16 9.63 -10.83
CA ASP A 11 -14.03 10.16 -9.47
C ASP A 11 -12.92 9.44 -8.68
N LEU A 12 -11.73 9.28 -9.31
CA LEU A 12 -10.55 8.62 -8.76
C LEU A 12 -9.30 9.49 -8.95
N SER A 13 -8.51 9.61 -7.88
CA SER A 13 -7.13 10.13 -7.92
C SER A 13 -6.16 9.12 -7.33
N ILE A 14 -4.88 9.27 -7.62
CA ILE A 14 -3.80 8.49 -6.99
C ILE A 14 -3.10 9.39 -5.96
N LEU A 15 -2.89 8.88 -4.76
CA LEU A 15 -2.10 9.53 -3.72
C LEU A 15 -0.93 8.62 -3.31
N ILE A 16 0.28 9.11 -3.53
CA ILE A 16 1.51 8.53 -3.01
C ILE A 16 1.92 9.35 -1.80
N VAL A 17 2.13 8.71 -0.65
CA VAL A 17 2.59 9.39 0.56
C VAL A 17 4.05 9.05 0.79
N GLY A 18 4.92 9.97 0.36
CA GLY A 18 6.37 9.78 0.34
C GLY A 18 7.07 10.18 1.63
N PHE A 19 8.21 9.57 1.89
CA PHE A 19 9.18 9.97 2.90
C PHE A 19 10.36 10.65 2.21
N ASP A 20 10.70 11.89 2.59
CA ASP A 20 11.73 12.71 1.90
C ASP A 20 13.09 12.01 1.79
N GLY A 21 13.44 11.15 2.76
CA GLY A 21 14.61 10.28 2.70
C GLY A 21 14.54 9.14 1.65
N TYR A 22 13.42 9.05 0.92
CA TYR A 22 13.21 8.07 -0.17
C TYR A 22 13.09 8.75 -1.55
N LYS A 23 13.68 9.94 -1.71
CA LYS A 23 13.63 10.65 -3.01
C LYS A 23 14.19 9.79 -4.15
N ASP A 24 15.25 9.04 -3.92
CA ASP A 24 15.82 8.08 -4.85
C ASP A 24 14.81 7.00 -5.29
N VAL A 25 13.95 6.57 -4.38
CA VAL A 25 12.87 5.63 -4.63
C VAL A 25 11.75 6.29 -5.44
N TRP A 26 11.38 7.54 -5.13
CA TRP A 26 10.37 8.27 -5.90
C TRP A 26 10.74 8.43 -7.36
N ASP A 27 12.04 8.71 -7.64
CA ASP A 27 12.53 8.88 -9.01
C ASP A 27 12.27 7.61 -9.84
N ILE A 28 12.47 6.43 -9.24
CA ILE A 28 12.21 5.13 -9.89
C ILE A 28 10.70 4.84 -9.97
N ASP A 29 9.97 5.01 -8.87
CA ASP A 29 8.54 4.73 -8.80
C ASP A 29 7.76 5.57 -9.81
N ILE A 30 8.02 6.88 -9.87
CA ILE A 30 7.35 7.77 -10.80
C ILE A 30 7.76 7.52 -12.25
N TYR A 31 9.03 7.15 -12.51
CA TYR A 31 9.45 6.72 -13.84
C TYR A 31 8.64 5.49 -14.30
N LEU A 32 8.54 4.47 -13.46
CA LEU A 32 7.80 3.24 -13.76
C LEU A 32 6.29 3.51 -13.92
N LEU A 33 5.73 4.34 -13.05
CA LEU A 33 4.35 4.78 -13.11
C LEU A 33 4.04 5.51 -14.41
N ASN A 34 4.91 6.44 -14.84
CA ASN A 34 4.76 7.14 -16.12
C ASN A 34 4.88 6.22 -17.32
N LYS A 35 5.74 5.20 -17.24
CA LYS A 35 5.99 4.24 -18.30
C LYS A 35 4.86 3.23 -18.46
N TYR A 36 4.43 2.63 -17.36
CA TYR A 36 3.52 1.50 -17.37
C TYR A 36 2.05 1.88 -17.16
N TRP A 37 1.81 3.12 -16.72
CA TRP A 37 0.46 3.65 -16.56
C TRP A 37 0.38 5.12 -16.98
N SER A 38 0.74 5.41 -18.25
CA SER A 38 0.77 6.77 -18.79
C SER A 38 -0.61 7.44 -18.82
N ASN A 39 -1.66 6.68 -19.15
CA ASN A 39 -3.06 7.11 -19.08
C ASN A 39 -3.65 6.62 -17.74
N ARG A 40 -3.45 7.40 -16.68
CA ARG A 40 -3.89 7.10 -15.32
C ARG A 40 -4.63 8.26 -14.68
N PRO A 41 -5.34 8.05 -13.55
CA PRO A 41 -5.92 9.14 -12.77
C PRO A 41 -4.89 10.20 -12.36
N LYS A 42 -5.36 11.42 -12.11
CA LYS A 42 -4.51 12.49 -11.57
C LYS A 42 -3.75 12.00 -10.34
N THR A 43 -2.44 12.21 -10.34
CA THR A 43 -1.52 11.64 -9.35
C THR A 43 -0.93 12.75 -8.49
N TYR A 44 -0.92 12.51 -7.18
CA TYR A 44 -0.35 13.38 -6.18
C TYR A 44 0.75 12.65 -5.40
N LEU A 45 1.84 13.37 -5.11
CA LEU A 45 2.89 12.93 -4.20
C LEU A 45 2.91 13.86 -2.98
N ALA A 46 2.56 13.37 -1.81
CA ALA A 46 2.63 14.11 -0.56
C ALA A 46 4.00 13.94 0.10
N THR A 47 4.71 15.04 0.30
CA THR A 47 6.06 15.08 0.87
C THR A 47 6.10 15.92 2.15
N SER A 48 7.22 15.91 2.89
CA SER A 48 7.41 16.84 3.98
C SER A 48 7.89 18.21 3.47
N VAL A 49 9.08 18.28 2.93
CA VAL A 49 9.73 19.54 2.52
C VAL A 49 10.07 19.54 1.04
N LEU A 50 10.52 18.41 0.50
CA LEU A 50 10.98 18.31 -0.88
C LEU A 50 9.83 18.54 -1.89
N LYS A 51 10.12 19.32 -2.93
CA LYS A 51 9.20 19.63 -4.03
C LYS A 51 9.85 19.32 -5.38
N PRO A 52 10.21 18.06 -5.66
CA PRO A 52 10.74 17.72 -6.97
C PRO A 52 9.67 17.92 -8.05
N GLU A 53 10.12 18.26 -9.26
CA GLU A 53 9.24 18.35 -10.42
C GLU A 53 9.20 16.99 -11.12
N TYR A 54 8.00 16.44 -11.24
CA TYR A 54 7.76 15.18 -11.95
C TYR A 54 6.69 15.36 -13.03
N LYS A 55 6.92 14.77 -14.18
CA LYS A 55 5.91 14.74 -15.24
C LYS A 55 4.65 13.99 -14.77
N ASN A 56 3.49 14.60 -14.94
CA ASN A 56 2.17 14.04 -14.61
C ASN A 56 1.98 13.68 -13.12
N VAL A 57 2.67 14.37 -12.22
CA VAL A 57 2.51 14.25 -10.77
C VAL A 57 2.51 15.64 -10.13
N GLU A 58 1.49 15.92 -9.33
CA GLU A 58 1.43 17.12 -8.51
C GLU A 58 2.05 16.85 -7.15
N VAL A 59 3.10 17.61 -6.78
CA VAL A 59 3.78 17.44 -5.50
C VAL A 59 3.22 18.39 -4.46
N ILE A 60 2.77 17.85 -3.32
CA ILE A 60 2.18 18.59 -2.21
C ILE A 60 3.12 18.49 -1.00
N ALA A 61 3.93 19.54 -0.74
CA ALA A 61 4.76 19.59 0.46
C ALA A 61 3.95 20.15 1.64
N ILE A 62 3.87 19.38 2.72
CA ILE A 62 3.02 19.67 3.88
C ILE A 62 3.75 20.48 4.95
N GLY A 63 5.06 20.37 5.02
CA GLY A 63 5.92 21.07 5.97
C GLY A 63 6.80 20.12 6.77
N GLU A 64 7.85 20.68 7.35
CA GLU A 64 8.82 19.98 8.18
C GLU A 64 8.14 19.25 9.36
N GLY A 65 8.68 18.12 9.78
CA GLY A 65 8.15 17.32 10.88
C GLY A 65 6.81 16.65 10.58
N SER A 66 6.37 16.65 9.32
CA SER A 66 5.14 15.96 8.91
C SER A 66 5.38 14.47 8.75
N GLU A 67 4.77 13.68 9.64
CA GLU A 67 4.71 12.23 9.56
C GLU A 67 3.69 11.76 8.49
N TRP A 68 3.64 10.47 8.22
CA TRP A 68 2.79 9.87 7.21
C TRP A 68 1.33 10.33 7.30
N SER A 69 0.72 10.27 8.48
CA SER A 69 -0.70 10.60 8.68
C SER A 69 -1.01 12.07 8.40
N LYS A 70 -0.14 12.99 8.84
CA LYS A 70 -0.32 14.42 8.57
C LYS A 70 -0.16 14.73 7.09
N LYS A 71 0.78 14.09 6.39
CA LYS A 71 0.95 14.21 4.94
C LYS A 71 -0.29 13.71 4.20
N ALA A 72 -0.71 12.48 4.47
CA ALA A 72 -1.89 11.88 3.85
C ALA A 72 -3.15 12.74 4.09
N TYR A 73 -3.44 13.10 5.34
CA TYR A 73 -4.63 13.88 5.69
C TYR A 73 -4.69 15.24 4.98
N ASN A 74 -3.58 15.97 4.93
CA ASN A 74 -3.56 17.28 4.28
C ASN A 74 -3.58 17.18 2.74
N ALA A 75 -2.96 16.18 2.15
CA ALA A 75 -3.09 15.92 0.72
C ALA A 75 -4.53 15.58 0.33
N LEU A 76 -5.22 14.76 1.15
CA LEU A 76 -6.63 14.41 0.91
C LEU A 76 -7.58 15.62 0.96
N LYS A 77 -7.24 16.71 1.65
CA LYS A 77 -8.01 17.96 1.60
C LYS A 77 -7.91 18.70 0.26
N VAL A 78 -6.81 18.52 -0.45
CA VAL A 78 -6.58 19.13 -1.77
C VAL A 78 -7.22 18.28 -2.88
N ILE A 79 -7.31 16.98 -2.67
CA ILE A 79 -7.90 16.04 -3.61
C ILE A 79 -9.43 16.14 -3.54
N ASN A 80 -10.08 16.35 -4.70
CA ASN A 80 -11.53 16.55 -4.76
C ASN A 80 -12.31 15.32 -5.25
N THR A 81 -11.62 14.25 -5.67
CA THR A 81 -12.28 13.02 -6.11
C THR A 81 -12.85 12.23 -4.93
N LYS A 82 -13.95 11.52 -5.16
CA LYS A 82 -14.62 10.68 -4.15
C LYS A 82 -13.76 9.51 -3.69
N TYR A 83 -12.98 8.96 -4.62
CA TYR A 83 -12.12 7.82 -4.36
C TYR A 83 -10.66 8.17 -4.53
N VAL A 84 -9.81 7.52 -3.73
CA VAL A 84 -8.35 7.69 -3.79
C VAL A 84 -7.69 6.31 -3.79
N LEU A 85 -6.89 6.04 -4.81
CA LEU A 85 -5.94 4.94 -4.80
C LEU A 85 -4.72 5.37 -3.98
N LEU A 86 -4.61 4.83 -2.78
CA LEU A 86 -3.48 5.08 -1.89
C LEU A 86 -2.35 4.12 -2.19
N LEU A 87 -1.17 4.66 -2.48
CA LEU A 87 0.07 3.91 -2.71
C LEU A 87 1.15 4.36 -1.72
N LEU A 88 2.05 3.44 -1.38
CA LEU A 88 3.34 3.76 -0.79
C LEU A 88 4.40 3.84 -1.90
N GLU A 89 5.43 4.62 -1.69
CA GLU A 89 6.50 4.88 -2.65
C GLU A 89 7.37 3.65 -3.00
N ASP A 90 7.21 2.55 -2.30
CA ASP A 90 7.93 1.28 -2.52
C ASP A 90 7.09 0.22 -3.26
N PHE A 91 5.92 0.60 -3.76
CA PHE A 91 5.01 -0.23 -4.56
C PHE A 91 5.19 0.02 -6.05
N PHE A 92 6.28 -0.49 -6.62
CA PHE A 92 6.62 -0.26 -8.03
C PHE A 92 5.65 -0.97 -8.98
N ILE A 93 5.08 -0.21 -9.91
CA ILE A 93 4.34 -0.79 -11.04
C ILE A 93 5.33 -1.34 -12.04
N SER A 94 5.34 -2.65 -12.26
CA SER A 94 6.40 -3.36 -12.96
C SER A 94 6.05 -3.79 -14.39
N SER A 95 4.81 -3.57 -14.84
CA SER A 95 4.32 -3.84 -16.20
C SER A 95 3.03 -3.06 -16.49
N PRO A 96 2.58 -2.97 -17.76
CA PRO A 96 1.42 -2.17 -18.13
C PRO A 96 0.17 -2.48 -17.33
N VAL A 97 -0.48 -1.44 -16.80
CA VAL A 97 -1.73 -1.54 -16.04
C VAL A 97 -2.90 -1.68 -17.01
N ASN A 98 -3.82 -2.59 -16.70
CA ASN A 98 -5.07 -2.74 -17.44
C ASN A 98 -6.14 -1.79 -16.88
N ASN A 99 -6.36 -0.67 -17.56
CA ASN A 99 -7.36 0.32 -17.16
C ASN A 99 -8.78 -0.24 -17.03
N THR A 100 -9.16 -1.22 -17.86
CA THR A 100 -10.48 -1.84 -17.79
C THR A 100 -10.70 -2.49 -16.42
N LEU A 101 -9.71 -3.23 -15.90
CA LEU A 101 -9.85 -3.86 -14.58
C LEU A 101 -9.95 -2.82 -13.44
N VAL A 102 -9.24 -1.69 -13.57
CA VAL A 102 -9.33 -0.60 -12.57
C VAL A 102 -10.70 0.07 -12.63
N LEU A 103 -11.22 0.33 -13.85
CA LEU A 103 -12.56 0.92 -14.05
C LEU A 103 -13.67 -0.01 -13.55
N ASP A 104 -13.58 -1.30 -13.86
CA ASP A 104 -14.54 -2.30 -13.37
C ASP A 104 -14.56 -2.34 -11.83
N SER A 105 -13.37 -2.27 -11.21
CA SER A 105 -13.25 -2.19 -9.76
C SER A 105 -13.88 -0.91 -9.20
N LEU A 106 -13.64 0.25 -9.84
CA LEU A 106 -14.22 1.51 -9.44
C LEU A 106 -15.75 1.51 -9.57
N HIS A 107 -16.27 0.90 -10.63
CA HIS A 107 -17.71 0.75 -10.85
C HIS A 107 -18.34 -0.10 -9.71
N LEU A 108 -17.74 -1.25 -9.40
CA LEU A 108 -18.15 -2.11 -8.28
C LEU A 108 -18.11 -1.37 -6.95
N ILE A 109 -17.02 -0.64 -6.67
CA ILE A 109 -16.85 0.16 -5.45
C ILE A 109 -18.00 1.18 -5.32
N ASN A 110 -18.34 1.85 -6.40
CA ASN A 110 -19.40 2.87 -6.41
C ASN A 110 -20.78 2.25 -6.24
N GLU A 111 -21.08 1.18 -6.94
CA GLU A 111 -22.36 0.45 -6.90
C GLU A 111 -22.67 -0.07 -5.49
N TYR A 112 -21.70 -0.75 -4.86
CA TYR A 112 -21.87 -1.37 -3.55
C TYR A 112 -21.44 -0.48 -2.37
N LYS A 113 -21.03 0.77 -2.64
CA LYS A 113 -20.59 1.75 -1.62
C LYS A 113 -19.46 1.21 -0.74
N ILE A 114 -18.51 0.54 -1.38
CA ILE A 114 -17.34 -0.04 -0.72
C ILE A 114 -16.43 1.09 -0.22
N LYS A 115 -15.94 0.97 1.01
CA LYS A 115 -15.10 1.96 1.67
C LYS A 115 -13.60 1.68 1.51
N PHE A 116 -13.25 0.40 1.36
CA PHE A 116 -11.88 -0.06 1.20
C PHE A 116 -11.83 -1.22 0.21
N TYR A 117 -11.09 -1.06 -0.87
CA TYR A 117 -10.89 -2.08 -1.89
C TYR A 117 -9.40 -2.31 -2.11
N GLN A 118 -8.86 -3.35 -1.49
CA GLN A 118 -7.44 -3.68 -1.60
C GLN A 118 -7.14 -4.33 -2.95
N VAL A 119 -6.15 -3.80 -3.68
CA VAL A 119 -5.77 -4.23 -5.03
C VAL A 119 -4.45 -4.97 -5.10
N LEU A 120 -3.80 -5.14 -3.97
CA LEU A 120 -2.55 -5.86 -3.83
C LEU A 120 -2.68 -6.92 -2.74
N VAL A 121 -2.41 -8.17 -3.12
CA VAL A 121 -2.26 -9.29 -2.17
C VAL A 121 -0.79 -9.43 -1.84
N GLN A 122 -0.44 -9.25 -0.58
CA GLN A 122 0.93 -9.50 -0.13
C GLN A 122 1.30 -10.98 -0.20
N LEU A 123 2.62 -11.23 -0.15
CA LEU A 123 3.23 -12.57 -0.12
C LEU A 123 2.70 -13.45 1.04
N ILE A 124 2.19 -12.82 2.11
CA ILE A 124 1.54 -13.54 3.22
C ILE A 124 0.04 -13.59 2.94
N LYS A 125 -0.44 -14.73 2.48
CA LYS A 125 -1.88 -14.98 2.34
C LYS A 125 -2.53 -14.96 3.72
N SER A 126 -3.30 -13.91 3.99
CA SER A 126 -4.12 -13.83 5.18
C SER A 126 -5.33 -14.78 5.07
N SER A 127 -5.92 -15.16 6.21
CA SER A 127 -7.03 -16.12 6.23
C SER A 127 -8.25 -15.67 5.41
N TRP A 128 -8.46 -14.36 5.24
CA TRP A 128 -9.58 -13.82 4.46
C TRP A 128 -9.34 -13.83 2.94
N GLU A 129 -8.09 -13.99 2.47
CA GLU A 129 -7.82 -14.18 1.03
C GLU A 129 -8.44 -15.48 0.50
N LYS A 130 -8.64 -16.44 1.39
CA LYS A 130 -9.42 -17.66 1.15
C LYS A 130 -10.89 -17.51 1.55
N GLY A 131 -11.32 -16.28 1.88
CA GLY A 131 -12.62 -15.99 2.45
C GLY A 131 -13.78 -16.04 1.46
N THR A 132 -14.92 -15.51 1.89
CA THR A 132 -16.17 -15.54 1.14
C THR A 132 -16.05 -14.69 -0.13
N PRO A 133 -16.31 -15.30 -1.33
CA PRO A 133 -16.37 -14.54 -2.57
C PRO A 133 -17.45 -13.46 -2.50
N PHE A 134 -17.13 -12.28 -3.00
CA PHE A 134 -18.09 -11.19 -3.11
C PHE A 134 -18.89 -11.38 -4.41
N GLN A 135 -20.23 -11.43 -4.31
CA GLN A 135 -21.13 -11.61 -5.46
C GLN A 135 -20.74 -12.79 -6.37
N GLY A 136 -20.24 -13.88 -5.79
CA GLY A 136 -19.81 -15.06 -6.54
C GLY A 136 -18.48 -14.91 -7.30
N ASN A 137 -17.83 -13.75 -7.23
CA ASN A 137 -16.54 -13.53 -7.89
C ASN A 137 -15.41 -14.20 -7.10
N LYS A 138 -14.74 -15.19 -7.70
CA LYS A 138 -13.66 -15.96 -7.06
C LYS A 138 -12.43 -15.14 -6.72
N HIS A 139 -12.22 -14.00 -7.38
CA HIS A 139 -11.06 -13.13 -7.20
C HIS A 139 -11.31 -12.01 -6.21
N ILE A 140 -12.56 -11.60 -6.01
CA ILE A 140 -12.93 -10.52 -5.09
C ILE A 140 -13.55 -11.15 -3.85
N LYS A 141 -12.99 -10.87 -2.68
CA LYS A 141 -13.39 -11.49 -1.43
C LYS A 141 -13.68 -10.45 -0.36
N ILE A 142 -14.57 -10.81 0.55
CA ILE A 142 -14.91 -9.98 1.69
C ILE A 142 -13.79 -10.03 2.72
N ILE A 143 -13.33 -8.86 3.18
CA ILE A 143 -12.45 -8.74 4.32
C ILE A 143 -13.30 -8.65 5.59
N PRO A 144 -13.22 -9.63 6.51
CA PRO A 144 -13.96 -9.60 7.77
C PRO A 144 -13.43 -8.47 8.66
N LYS A 145 -14.33 -7.60 9.12
CA LYS A 145 -13.96 -6.43 9.93
C LYS A 145 -13.46 -6.81 11.33
N ASP A 146 -13.81 -7.98 11.83
CA ASP A 146 -13.39 -8.53 13.13
C ASP A 146 -11.97 -9.11 13.13
N LYS A 147 -11.31 -9.16 11.97
CA LYS A 147 -9.96 -9.71 11.84
C LYS A 147 -8.89 -8.65 12.10
N LYS A 148 -7.68 -9.13 12.44
CA LYS A 148 -6.51 -8.27 12.57
C LYS A 148 -6.19 -7.56 11.27
N TYR A 149 -5.95 -6.27 11.34
CA TYR A 149 -5.60 -5.43 10.19
C TYR A 149 -6.61 -5.52 9.04
N PRO A 150 -7.92 -5.34 9.31
CA PRO A 150 -8.91 -5.35 8.24
C PRO A 150 -8.68 -4.19 7.27
N LEU A 151 -8.16 -3.08 7.81
CA LEU A 151 -7.62 -1.94 7.07
C LEU A 151 -6.10 -1.92 7.24
N ASN A 152 -5.39 -1.71 6.15
CA ASN A 152 -3.93 -1.69 6.10
C ASN A 152 -3.45 -0.75 5.00
N LEU A 153 -2.13 -0.54 4.88
CA LEU A 153 -1.51 0.34 3.90
C LEU A 153 -1.04 -0.38 2.63
N GLN A 154 -1.56 -1.57 2.36
CA GLN A 154 -1.41 -2.15 1.03
C GLN A 154 -2.09 -1.26 0.00
N ALA A 155 -1.65 -1.33 -1.27
CA ALA A 155 -2.29 -0.60 -2.34
C ALA A 155 -3.79 -0.87 -2.37
N ALA A 156 -4.59 0.18 -2.22
CA ALA A 156 -6.04 0.08 -2.11
C ALA A 156 -6.75 1.33 -2.62
N ILE A 157 -7.93 1.14 -3.20
CA ILE A 157 -8.86 2.23 -3.50
C ILE A 157 -9.72 2.46 -2.26
N TRP A 158 -9.71 3.67 -1.75
CA TRP A 158 -10.45 4.11 -0.59
C TRP A 158 -11.53 5.11 -0.96
N ASP A 159 -12.67 5.06 -0.30
CA ASP A 159 -13.53 6.22 -0.17
C ASP A 159 -12.74 7.31 0.57
N ARG A 160 -12.60 8.50 -0.04
CA ARG A 160 -11.71 9.56 0.46
C ARG A 160 -12.11 10.07 1.84
N GLU A 161 -13.40 10.26 2.08
CA GLU A 161 -13.88 10.74 3.38
C GLU A 161 -13.65 9.70 4.48
N PHE A 162 -13.95 8.44 4.18
CA PHE A 162 -13.67 7.34 5.10
C PHE A 162 -12.17 7.21 5.41
N LEU A 163 -11.29 7.39 4.42
CA LEU A 163 -9.84 7.41 4.65
C LEU A 163 -9.43 8.57 5.56
N MET A 164 -9.97 9.78 5.32
CA MET A 164 -9.70 10.95 6.16
C MET A 164 -10.16 10.74 7.60
N GLU A 165 -11.35 10.18 7.81
CA GLU A 165 -11.88 9.84 9.12
C GLU A 165 -11.00 8.80 9.83
N THR A 166 -10.58 7.76 9.09
CA THR A 166 -9.74 6.67 9.61
C THR A 166 -8.35 7.17 10.02
N ILE A 167 -7.73 8.05 9.24
CA ILE A 167 -6.45 8.68 9.57
C ILE A 167 -6.63 9.64 10.76
N GLY A 168 -7.62 10.52 10.71
CA GLY A 168 -7.82 11.60 11.68
C GLY A 168 -6.74 12.70 11.56
N LYS A 169 -6.82 13.70 12.43
CA LYS A 169 -5.96 14.90 12.40
C LYS A 169 -4.59 14.74 13.08
N GLY A 170 -4.19 13.53 13.43
CA GLY A 170 -2.93 13.27 14.14
C GLY A 170 -1.67 13.44 13.28
N ASN A 171 -0.51 13.42 13.94
CA ASN A 171 0.81 13.38 13.29
C ASN A 171 1.55 12.13 13.77
N TYR A 172 1.51 11.07 13.00
CA TYR A 172 2.05 9.76 13.35
C TYR A 172 2.46 8.99 12.09
N ASN A 173 3.33 8.00 12.26
CA ASN A 173 3.89 7.24 11.16
C ASN A 173 2.92 6.15 10.63
N ALA A 174 3.27 5.56 9.47
CA ALA A 174 2.48 4.52 8.80
C ALA A 174 2.24 3.29 9.68
N TRP A 175 3.22 2.86 10.48
CA TRP A 175 3.09 1.71 11.38
C TRP A 175 2.06 1.94 12.49
N GLN A 176 2.02 3.16 13.03
CA GLN A 176 1.04 3.54 14.04
C GLN A 176 -0.38 3.56 13.46
N PHE A 177 -0.54 3.93 12.17
CA PHE A 177 -1.84 3.79 11.51
C PHE A 177 -2.32 2.35 11.52
N GLU A 178 -1.52 1.41 11.03
CA GLU A 178 -1.92 0.00 10.96
C GLU A 178 -2.22 -0.60 12.34
N ILE A 179 -1.46 -0.22 13.36
CA ILE A 179 -1.70 -0.70 14.74
C ILE A 179 -3.01 -0.17 15.32
N LYS A 180 -3.37 1.08 15.03
CA LYS A 180 -4.67 1.62 15.44
C LYS A 180 -5.84 0.81 14.89
N GLN A 181 -5.70 0.23 13.69
CA GLN A 181 -6.74 -0.58 13.06
C GLN A 181 -6.98 -1.94 13.75
N ILE A 182 -6.06 -2.38 14.62
CA ILE A 182 -6.24 -3.66 15.38
C ILE A 182 -7.31 -3.53 16.48
N SER A 183 -7.52 -2.33 16.99
CA SER A 183 -8.34 -2.06 18.20
C SER A 183 -9.68 -1.40 17.91
N ILE A 184 -10.12 -1.34 16.66
CA ILE A 184 -11.41 -0.76 16.30
C ILE A 184 -12.50 -1.77 16.71
N SER A 185 -13.14 -1.54 17.86
CA SER A 185 -14.18 -2.42 18.43
C SER A 185 -15.61 -2.12 17.95
N ASP A 186 -15.86 -0.95 17.35
CA ASP A 186 -17.20 -0.50 16.97
C ASP A 186 -17.47 -0.67 15.47
N ILE A 187 -17.26 -1.88 14.97
CA ILE A 187 -17.47 -2.15 13.56
C ILE A 187 -18.84 -2.81 13.38
N ASN A 188 -19.72 -2.19 12.59
CA ASN A 188 -20.94 -2.88 12.14
C ASN A 188 -20.57 -4.02 11.21
N VAL A 189 -20.42 -5.23 11.77
CA VAL A 189 -19.99 -6.45 11.05
C VAL A 189 -20.99 -6.89 9.97
N ASN A 190 -22.25 -6.43 10.05
CA ASN A 190 -23.28 -6.85 9.11
C ASN A 190 -23.21 -6.13 7.75
N LYS A 191 -22.45 -5.04 7.64
CA LYS A 191 -22.32 -4.30 6.38
C LYS A 191 -20.99 -4.65 5.68
N ILE A 192 -21.09 -5.14 4.46
CA ILE A 192 -19.93 -5.42 3.63
C ILE A 192 -19.40 -4.09 3.08
N GLU A 193 -18.21 -3.66 3.52
CA GLU A 193 -17.60 -2.40 3.09
C GLU A 193 -16.11 -2.58 2.72
N TYR A 194 -15.51 -3.72 3.02
CA TYR A 194 -14.09 -3.98 2.80
C TYR A 194 -13.92 -5.22 1.91
N LEU A 195 -13.21 -5.03 0.81
CA LEU A 195 -12.97 -6.07 -0.18
C LEU A 195 -11.47 -6.16 -0.50
N ILE A 196 -11.06 -7.34 -0.98
CA ILE A 196 -9.73 -7.60 -1.52
C ILE A 196 -9.84 -8.28 -2.88
N ASP A 197 -9.04 -7.80 -3.83
CA ASP A 197 -8.88 -8.39 -5.17
C ASP A 197 -7.51 -9.08 -5.25
N ASP A 198 -7.50 -10.37 -5.56
CA ASP A 198 -6.27 -11.17 -5.58
C ASP A 198 -5.55 -11.16 -6.94
N ARG A 199 -6.03 -10.38 -7.91
CA ARG A 199 -5.49 -10.35 -9.28
C ARG A 199 -4.24 -9.46 -9.45
N ASN A 200 -3.85 -8.65 -8.45
CA ASN A 200 -2.81 -7.62 -8.58
C ASN A 200 -3.02 -6.75 -9.83
N ILE A 201 -4.19 -6.13 -9.92
CA ILE A 201 -4.65 -5.39 -11.11
C ILE A 201 -3.74 -4.23 -11.54
N LEU A 202 -2.85 -3.79 -10.65
CA LEU A 202 -1.86 -2.73 -10.91
C LEU A 202 -0.46 -3.29 -11.25
N ASN A 203 -0.27 -4.59 -11.26
CA ASN A 203 1.04 -5.22 -11.49
C ASN A 203 2.15 -4.70 -10.55
N ILE A 204 1.81 -4.51 -9.27
CA ILE A 204 2.71 -3.99 -8.25
C ILE A 204 3.69 -5.07 -7.81
N GLU A 205 4.96 -4.66 -7.68
CA GLU A 205 6.00 -5.39 -6.99
C GLU A 205 6.47 -4.61 -5.76
N HIS A 206 6.30 -5.17 -4.56
CA HIS A 206 6.88 -4.64 -3.34
C HIS A 206 8.39 -4.85 -3.36
N THR A 207 9.15 -3.78 -3.40
CA THR A 207 10.57 -3.83 -3.80
C THR A 207 11.51 -3.46 -2.65
N ILE A 208 11.05 -2.77 -1.61
CA ILE A 208 11.89 -2.24 -0.55
C ILE A 208 11.43 -2.73 0.81
N VAL A 209 12.37 -3.17 1.63
CA VAL A 209 12.16 -3.55 3.03
C VAL A 209 13.32 -3.03 3.86
N GLN A 210 13.03 -2.37 5.00
CA GLN A 210 14.05 -1.81 5.90
C GLN A 210 15.07 -0.93 5.16
N SER A 211 14.58 -0.08 4.27
CA SER A 211 15.38 0.83 3.44
C SER A 211 16.35 0.14 2.45
N LYS A 212 16.20 -1.16 2.19
CA LYS A 212 17.01 -1.91 1.24
C LYS A 212 16.15 -2.58 0.17
N TYR A 213 16.69 -2.73 -1.03
CA TYR A 213 16.02 -3.47 -2.08
C TYR A 213 15.95 -4.97 -1.81
N LEU A 214 14.78 -5.56 -2.04
CA LEU A 214 14.59 -7.01 -2.13
C LEU A 214 15.22 -7.54 -3.42
N ARG A 215 16.00 -8.61 -3.33
CA ARG A 215 16.77 -9.15 -4.46
C ARG A 215 15.91 -9.61 -5.64
N ALA A 216 14.89 -10.41 -5.36
CA ALA A 216 14.09 -11.01 -6.42
C ALA A 216 13.20 -10.00 -7.17
N PRO A 217 12.43 -9.10 -6.50
CA PRO A 217 11.68 -8.03 -7.17
C PRO A 217 12.60 -7.09 -7.96
N LEU A 218 13.69 -6.63 -7.36
CA LEU A 218 14.65 -5.76 -8.03
C LEU A 218 15.21 -6.41 -9.32
N LYS A 219 15.61 -7.68 -9.26
CA LYS A 219 16.11 -8.41 -10.44
C LYS A 219 15.07 -8.45 -11.57
N ARG A 220 13.78 -8.62 -11.24
CA ARG A 220 12.71 -8.62 -12.25
C ARG A 220 12.54 -7.25 -12.87
N ILE A 221 12.59 -6.18 -12.07
CA ILE A 221 12.50 -4.80 -12.56
C ILE A 221 13.70 -4.48 -13.45
N LEU A 222 14.92 -4.70 -12.99
CA LEU A 222 16.14 -4.40 -13.77
C LEU A 222 16.26 -5.24 -15.05
N LYS A 223 15.66 -6.43 -15.08
CA LYS A 223 15.57 -7.22 -16.33
C LYS A 223 14.70 -6.54 -17.38
N ARG A 224 13.63 -5.84 -16.96
CA ARG A 224 12.73 -5.09 -17.85
C ARG A 224 13.24 -3.68 -18.13
N GLU A 225 13.91 -3.09 -17.16
CA GLU A 225 14.37 -1.71 -17.11
C GLU A 225 15.86 -1.64 -16.75
N PRO A 226 16.79 -2.03 -17.68
CA PRO A 226 18.22 -2.07 -17.38
C PRO A 226 18.85 -0.69 -17.13
N SER A 227 18.16 0.38 -17.55
CA SER A 227 18.63 1.77 -17.39
C SER A 227 18.32 2.37 -16.02
N ILE A 228 17.55 1.69 -15.15
CA ILE A 228 17.27 2.19 -13.81
C ILE A 228 18.55 2.17 -12.98
N ASP A 229 18.91 3.34 -12.47
CA ASP A 229 19.99 3.50 -11.51
C ASP A 229 19.46 3.28 -10.09
N ILE A 230 20.00 2.29 -9.41
CA ILE A 230 19.72 1.99 -8.00
C ILE A 230 20.79 2.55 -7.05
N ALA A 231 21.74 3.34 -7.56
CA ALA A 231 22.79 3.94 -6.76
C ALA A 231 22.20 4.77 -5.62
N GLY A 232 22.71 4.62 -4.43
CA GLY A 232 22.24 5.31 -3.22
C GLY A 232 21.49 4.42 -2.25
N ARG A 233 21.12 3.18 -2.63
CA ARG A 233 20.42 2.25 -1.72
C ARG A 233 20.94 0.83 -1.84
N ASP A 234 21.23 0.22 -0.69
CA ASP A 234 21.72 -1.16 -0.63
C ASP A 234 20.67 -2.18 -1.10
N VAL A 235 21.17 -3.30 -1.59
CA VAL A 235 20.37 -4.52 -1.81
C VAL A 235 20.56 -5.46 -0.61
N LEU A 236 19.49 -6.08 -0.13
CA LEU A 236 19.60 -7.10 0.93
C LEU A 236 20.67 -8.13 0.57
N ASN A 237 21.59 -8.42 1.48
CA ASN A 237 22.51 -9.54 1.28
C ASN A 237 21.76 -10.88 1.35
N PHE A 238 22.40 -11.97 0.92
CA PHE A 238 21.73 -13.29 0.87
C PHE A 238 21.19 -13.75 2.22
N LYS A 239 21.89 -13.47 3.31
CA LYS A 239 21.48 -13.85 4.67
C LYS A 239 20.27 -13.03 5.14
N GLU A 240 20.25 -11.74 4.86
CA GLU A 240 19.13 -10.84 5.18
C GLU A 240 17.87 -11.22 4.36
N ASP A 241 18.04 -11.44 3.04
CA ASP A 241 16.94 -11.84 2.16
C ASP A 241 16.37 -13.20 2.57
N PHE A 242 17.22 -14.19 2.85
CA PHE A 242 16.79 -15.49 3.35
C PHE A 242 16.01 -15.38 4.67
N LYS A 243 16.50 -14.59 5.64
CA LYS A 243 15.79 -14.34 6.90
C LYS A 243 14.42 -13.72 6.65
N TYR A 244 14.34 -12.76 5.73
CA TYR A 244 13.09 -12.09 5.37
C TYR A 244 12.11 -13.08 4.73
N GLN A 245 12.52 -13.85 3.72
CA GLN A 245 11.70 -14.85 3.05
C GLN A 245 11.25 -15.95 4.01
N PHE A 246 12.16 -16.43 4.87
CA PHE A 246 11.84 -17.42 5.90
C PHE A 246 10.79 -16.89 6.88
N LYS A 247 10.93 -15.64 7.32
CA LYS A 247 9.93 -14.98 8.18
C LYS A 247 8.55 -14.95 7.50
N LEU A 248 8.48 -14.57 6.23
CA LEU A 248 7.23 -14.54 5.47
C LEU A 248 6.60 -15.94 5.36
N LEU A 249 7.41 -16.93 5.00
CA LEU A 249 6.97 -18.33 4.90
C LEU A 249 6.40 -18.83 6.23
N MET A 250 7.12 -18.58 7.32
CA MET A 250 6.69 -19.01 8.64
C MET A 250 5.38 -18.33 9.06
N TYR A 251 5.20 -17.03 8.76
CA TYR A 251 3.91 -16.36 9.00
C TYR A 251 2.77 -16.97 8.20
N SER A 252 3.01 -17.33 6.93
CA SER A 252 1.99 -17.93 6.07
C SER A 252 1.55 -19.33 6.50
N LEU A 253 2.44 -20.07 7.17
CA LEU A 253 2.19 -21.44 7.63
C LEU A 253 1.69 -21.50 9.07
N THR A 254 1.88 -20.44 9.88
CA THR A 254 1.56 -20.47 11.31
C THR A 254 0.08 -20.19 11.57
N PRO A 255 -0.69 -21.11 12.14
CA PRO A 255 -2.05 -20.85 12.58
C PRO A 255 -2.12 -19.69 13.56
N GLN A 256 -3.20 -18.91 13.55
CA GLN A 256 -3.34 -17.70 14.38
C GLN A 256 -3.12 -17.97 15.88
N CYS A 257 -3.54 -19.13 16.38
CA CYS A 257 -3.35 -19.54 17.78
C CYS A 257 -1.87 -19.73 18.16
N LEU A 258 -1.00 -20.07 17.20
CA LEU A 258 0.43 -20.31 17.42
C LEU A 258 1.32 -19.09 17.12
N VAL A 259 0.76 -17.96 16.66
CA VAL A 259 1.54 -16.76 16.35
C VAL A 259 2.26 -16.18 17.58
N LYS A 260 1.62 -16.19 18.77
CA LYS A 260 2.23 -15.68 20.02
C LYS A 260 3.47 -16.49 20.44
N PRO A 261 3.39 -17.84 20.61
CA PRO A 261 4.57 -18.64 20.94
C PRO A 261 5.64 -18.55 19.85
N PHE A 262 5.23 -18.48 18.58
CA PHE A 262 6.14 -18.34 17.45
C PHE A 262 6.94 -17.05 17.48
N LYS A 263 6.31 -15.90 17.83
CA LYS A 263 7.03 -14.64 18.06
C LYS A 263 8.07 -14.75 19.19
N LYS A 264 7.79 -15.54 20.24
CA LYS A 264 8.74 -15.76 21.34
C LYS A 264 10.00 -16.49 20.84
N ILE A 265 9.82 -17.51 20.00
CA ILE A 265 10.93 -18.24 19.37
C ILE A 265 11.68 -17.34 18.37
N GLY A 266 10.96 -16.57 17.56
CA GLY A 266 11.57 -15.65 16.61
C GLY A 266 12.44 -14.59 17.27
N ARG A 267 12.02 -14.05 18.43
CA ARG A 267 12.86 -13.13 19.24
C ARG A 267 14.14 -13.78 19.70
N TRP A 268 14.08 -15.04 20.14
CA TRP A 268 15.25 -15.81 20.50
C TRP A 268 16.22 -15.99 19.32
N LEU A 269 15.71 -16.06 18.09
CA LEU A 269 16.48 -16.12 16.85
C LEU A 269 16.88 -14.74 16.31
N SER A 270 16.75 -13.67 17.10
CA SER A 270 17.02 -12.28 16.70
C SER A 270 16.23 -11.83 15.45
N ILE A 271 14.97 -12.27 15.35
CA ILE A 271 14.03 -11.80 14.34
C ILE A 271 13.22 -10.63 14.91
N ASP A 272 13.39 -9.44 14.34
CA ASP A 272 12.63 -8.25 14.69
C ASP A 272 11.18 -8.33 14.22
N PHE A 273 10.24 -8.02 15.11
CA PHE A 273 8.83 -7.90 14.79
C PHE A 273 8.40 -6.43 14.89
N VAL A 274 7.61 -5.98 13.94
CA VAL A 274 7.10 -4.59 13.88
C VAL A 274 6.39 -4.18 15.18
N THR A 275 5.63 -5.11 15.79
CA THR A 275 4.96 -4.86 17.07
C THR A 275 5.93 -4.56 18.22
N ASP A 276 7.18 -5.00 18.14
CA ASP A 276 8.17 -4.78 19.18
C ASP A 276 8.75 -3.36 19.10
N ARG A 277 8.84 -2.81 17.89
CA ARG A 277 9.33 -1.43 17.67
C ARG A 277 8.34 -0.37 18.19
N VAL A 278 7.04 -0.66 18.12
CA VAL A 278 6.01 0.29 18.57
C VAL A 278 5.82 0.27 20.08
N THR A 279 6.01 -0.87 20.74
CA THR A 279 6.00 -0.95 22.20
C THR A 279 7.20 -0.25 22.81
N ASN A 280 8.37 -0.28 22.16
CA ASN A 280 9.59 0.39 22.65
C ASN A 280 9.55 1.92 22.48
N ASN A 281 8.81 2.46 21.50
CA ASN A 281 8.62 3.91 21.31
C ASN A 281 7.51 4.51 22.20
N LYS A 282 6.88 3.73 23.06
CA LYS A 282 5.96 4.23 24.10
C LYS A 282 6.63 4.57 25.43
N VAL A 283 7.96 4.45 25.49
CA VAL A 283 8.77 4.68 26.71
C VAL A 283 9.77 5.82 26.48
N CYS A 284 9.41 6.83 25.68
CA CYS A 284 10.12 8.13 25.65
C CYS A 284 9.08 9.23 25.61
#